data_44fd9565f56eea4224d3c67d75fd7014
#
_entry.id   44fd9565f56eea4224d3c67d75fd7014
#
_cell.length_a   1.000
_cell.length_b   1.000
_cell.length_c   1.000
_cell.angle_alpha   90.00
_cell.angle_beta   90.00
_cell.angle_gamma   90.00
#
_symmetry.space_group_name_H-M   'P 1'
#
loop_
_entity.id
_entity.type
_entity.pdbx_description
1 polymer ?
#
loop_
_entity_poly.entity_id
_entity_poly.type
_entity_poly.pdbx_seq_one_letter_code
_entity_poly.pdbx_strand_id
1 'polypeptide(L)'
;TFLDLRTHGESFSNVDSIFTEKSWYLDVFAKNFIGSFDTTKYGSIPMIYVGLFPLLLAITFFFVKSIKFHVKLSYFILLTILILSFRFQLLDLLWQGMHAPNMFLHRYSWIFSLTIILMAGEVLNRIEEITWIRFSLANFLLILGFGATVLYSSHYKFLDAVNFIVTFEFLIAFYLVCLGFILKKIPPRLFYLSILFFSIFELSVNSYYQMEGIANEWVFASR
;
A
#
# COMPACT_ATOMS: atom_id res chain seq x y z
N THR A 1 16.54 -1.76 -28.85
CA THR A 1 17.87 -1.36 -28.34
C THR A 1 17.90 0.15 -28.11
N PHE A 2 18.84 0.67 -27.29
CA PHE A 2 19.01 2.11 -27.02
C PHE A 2 19.17 2.96 -28.30
N LEU A 3 19.81 2.42 -29.33
CA LEU A 3 19.95 3.03 -30.65
C LEU A 3 18.62 3.12 -31.42
N ASP A 4 17.75 2.14 -31.25
CA ASP A 4 16.42 2.10 -31.87
C ASP A 4 15.50 3.21 -31.33
N LEU A 5 15.50 3.42 -30.00
CA LEU A 5 14.76 4.51 -29.35
C LEU A 5 15.21 5.90 -29.86
N ARG A 6 16.51 6.08 -30.15
CA ARG A 6 17.04 7.33 -30.64
C ARG A 6 16.66 7.62 -32.12
N THR A 7 16.40 6.58 -32.91
CA THR A 7 16.00 6.71 -34.32
C THR A 7 14.48 6.83 -34.52
N HIS A 8 13.66 6.39 -33.53
CA HIS A 8 12.19 6.46 -33.59
C HIS A 8 11.57 7.66 -32.86
N GLY A 9 12.39 8.63 -32.44
CA GLY A 9 11.94 9.99 -32.14
C GLY A 9 11.25 10.22 -30.80
N GLU A 10 11.26 9.27 -29.84
CA GLU A 10 10.81 9.56 -28.48
C GLU A 10 11.92 10.29 -27.71
N SER A 11 11.72 11.57 -27.48
CA SER A 11 12.61 12.38 -26.64
C SER A 11 12.38 12.01 -25.17
N PHE A 12 13.44 12.06 -24.35
CA PHE A 12 13.30 11.96 -22.90
C PHE A 12 12.34 13.04 -22.38
N SER A 13 11.51 12.66 -21.43
CA SER A 13 10.63 13.61 -20.78
C SER A 13 11.44 14.60 -19.94
N ASN A 14 11.10 15.88 -20.03
CA ASN A 14 11.71 16.91 -19.19
C ASN A 14 11.19 16.79 -17.74
N VAL A 15 12.03 17.20 -16.80
CA VAL A 15 11.61 17.36 -15.40
C VAL A 15 11.06 18.77 -15.26
N ASP A 16 9.75 18.89 -15.31
CA ASP A 16 9.07 20.20 -15.30
C ASP A 16 8.71 20.69 -13.91
N SER A 17 8.69 19.76 -12.93
CA SER A 17 8.39 20.06 -11.53
C SER A 17 9.25 19.22 -10.57
N ILE A 18 9.35 19.68 -9.31
CA ILE A 18 10.04 18.93 -8.26
C ILE A 18 9.21 17.72 -7.82
N PHE A 19 7.90 17.90 -7.70
CA PHE A 19 6.98 16.89 -7.21
C PHE A 19 6.16 16.30 -8.35
N THR A 20 5.79 15.03 -8.21
CA THR A 20 4.82 14.38 -9.08
C THR A 20 3.45 15.05 -8.94
N GLU A 21 2.67 15.00 -10.01
CA GLU A 21 1.34 15.60 -10.04
C GLU A 21 0.44 14.98 -8.95
N LYS A 22 -0.27 15.83 -8.20
CA LYS A 22 -1.20 15.46 -7.11
C LYS A 22 -0.61 14.68 -5.93
N SER A 23 0.72 14.47 -5.86
CA SER A 23 1.31 13.75 -4.73
C SER A 23 1.18 14.50 -3.40
N TRP A 24 0.78 13.81 -2.33
CA TRP A 24 0.70 14.35 -0.99
C TRP A 24 1.31 13.41 0.08
N TYR A 25 1.45 13.89 1.32
CA TYR A 25 2.23 13.17 2.35
C TYR A 25 1.60 11.87 2.84
N LEU A 26 0.28 11.72 2.76
CA LEU A 26 -0.45 10.57 3.27
C LEU A 26 -0.92 9.60 2.16
N ASP A 27 -0.44 9.75 0.92
CA ASP A 27 -0.83 8.90 -0.22
C ASP A 27 -0.65 7.41 0.06
N VAL A 28 0.42 7.04 0.79
CA VAL A 28 0.69 5.66 1.18
C VAL A 28 -0.45 5.09 2.04
N PHE A 29 -1.03 5.88 2.92
CA PHE A 29 -2.19 5.47 3.72
C PHE A 29 -3.47 5.57 2.90
N ALA A 30 -3.67 6.67 2.18
CA ALA A 30 -4.88 6.92 1.39
C ALA A 30 -5.14 5.78 0.38
N LYS A 31 -4.10 5.26 -0.28
CA LYS A 31 -4.21 4.15 -1.25
C LYS A 31 -4.32 2.77 -0.61
N ASN A 32 -4.19 2.66 0.70
CA ASN A 32 -4.44 1.43 1.45
C ASN A 32 -5.80 1.38 2.16
N PHE A 33 -6.66 2.38 1.96
CA PHE A 33 -8.08 2.22 2.31
C PHE A 33 -8.78 1.26 1.35
N ILE A 34 -9.67 0.43 1.87
CA ILE A 34 -10.49 -0.47 1.05
C ILE A 34 -11.36 0.37 0.12
N GLY A 35 -11.34 0.04 -1.16
CA GLY A 35 -12.10 0.77 -2.18
C GLY A 35 -11.48 2.10 -2.64
N SER A 36 -10.23 2.37 -2.31
CA SER A 36 -9.53 3.62 -2.66
C SER A 36 -9.19 3.69 -4.16
N PHE A 37 -10.18 3.92 -5.00
CA PHE A 37 -9.99 4.17 -6.43
C PHE A 37 -9.95 5.67 -6.70
N ASP A 38 -8.87 6.19 -7.31
CA ASP A 38 -8.76 7.59 -7.76
C ASP A 38 -8.97 7.72 -9.28
N THR A 39 -8.02 7.26 -10.07
CA THR A 39 -8.08 7.26 -11.54
C THR A 39 -6.99 6.35 -12.12
N THR A 40 -7.18 5.90 -13.35
CA THR A 40 -6.14 5.24 -14.15
C THR A 40 -5.43 6.23 -15.08
N LYS A 41 -5.94 7.47 -15.18
CA LYS A 41 -5.48 8.54 -16.08
C LYS A 41 -4.36 9.37 -15.44
N TYR A 42 -4.10 10.54 -16.04
CA TYR A 42 -3.12 11.50 -15.50
C TYR A 42 -3.48 11.97 -14.09
N GLY A 43 -2.46 12.16 -13.26
CA GLY A 43 -2.60 12.59 -11.89
C GLY A 43 -3.10 11.50 -10.95
N SER A 44 -2.97 10.21 -11.32
CA SER A 44 -3.20 9.09 -10.40
C SER A 44 -2.07 9.03 -9.36
N ILE A 45 -2.42 8.73 -8.13
CA ILE A 45 -1.44 8.37 -7.10
C ILE A 45 -1.13 6.87 -7.14
N PRO A 46 0.02 6.40 -6.57
CA PRO A 46 0.48 5.02 -6.73
C PRO A 46 -0.55 3.97 -6.30
N MET A 47 -0.78 2.95 -7.11
CA MET A 47 -1.63 1.81 -6.76
C MET A 47 -0.81 0.82 -5.93
N ILE A 48 -0.91 0.93 -4.61
CA ILE A 48 -0.09 0.19 -3.63
C ILE A 48 -0.92 -0.59 -2.60
N TYR A 49 -2.17 -0.85 -2.88
CA TYR A 49 -3.00 -1.66 -1.98
C TYR A 49 -2.44 -3.09 -1.86
N VAL A 50 -2.18 -3.52 -0.64
CA VAL A 50 -1.57 -4.83 -0.35
C VAL A 50 -2.44 -5.72 0.54
N GLY A 51 -3.58 -5.21 1.00
CA GLY A 51 -4.36 -5.79 2.07
C GLY A 51 -3.90 -5.31 3.45
N LEU A 52 -4.86 -5.20 4.36
CA LEU A 52 -4.62 -4.65 5.69
C LEU A 52 -3.85 -5.61 6.60
N PHE A 53 -4.04 -6.92 6.43
CA PHE A 53 -3.29 -7.92 7.21
C PHE A 53 -1.77 -7.86 6.93
N PRO A 54 -1.29 -7.90 5.66
CA PRO A 54 0.13 -7.70 5.37
C PRO A 54 0.66 -6.36 5.89
N LEU A 55 -0.12 -5.29 5.77
CA LEU A 55 0.30 -3.96 6.22
C LEU A 55 0.49 -3.89 7.75
N LEU A 56 -0.42 -4.51 8.51
CA LEU A 56 -0.39 -4.64 9.97
C LEU A 56 0.84 -5.43 10.44
N LEU A 57 1.21 -6.50 9.72
CA LEU A 57 2.43 -7.24 10.01
C LEU A 57 3.69 -6.50 9.57
N ALA A 58 3.68 -5.82 8.41
CA ALA A 58 4.85 -5.12 7.90
C ALA A 58 5.31 -3.99 8.83
N ILE A 59 4.40 -3.23 9.45
CA ILE A 59 4.80 -2.24 10.44
C ILE A 59 5.38 -2.90 11.69
N THR A 60 4.84 -4.07 12.08
CA THR A 60 5.35 -4.86 13.21
C THR A 60 6.78 -5.38 12.96
N PHE A 61 7.19 -5.56 11.71
CA PHE A 61 8.53 -6.04 11.31
C PHE A 61 9.66 -5.26 12.00
N PHE A 62 9.53 -3.95 12.12
CA PHE A 62 10.54 -3.11 12.75
C PHE A 62 10.66 -3.33 14.26
N PHE A 63 9.63 -3.89 14.90
CA PHE A 63 9.56 -4.14 16.34
C PHE A 63 9.93 -5.58 16.73
N VAL A 64 10.12 -6.49 15.77
CA VAL A 64 10.56 -7.88 16.02
C VAL A 64 12.03 -7.90 16.39
N LYS A 65 12.39 -8.42 17.57
CA LYS A 65 13.79 -8.44 18.06
C LYS A 65 14.69 -9.42 17.33
N SER A 66 14.16 -10.55 16.90
CA SER A 66 14.93 -11.61 16.22
C SER A 66 15.39 -11.20 14.82
N ILE A 67 14.79 -10.18 14.21
CA ILE A 67 15.23 -9.65 12.93
C ILE A 67 16.42 -8.73 13.12
N LYS A 68 17.53 -9.04 12.44
CA LYS A 68 18.79 -8.30 12.54
C LYS A 68 18.63 -6.85 12.07
N PHE A 69 19.31 -5.92 12.74
CA PHE A 69 19.21 -4.49 12.47
C PHE A 69 19.51 -4.11 11.00
N HIS A 70 20.56 -4.71 10.40
CA HIS A 70 20.90 -4.40 9.01
C HIS A 70 19.79 -4.82 8.02
N VAL A 71 19.05 -5.92 8.32
CA VAL A 71 17.90 -6.33 7.49
C VAL A 71 16.78 -5.30 7.61
N LYS A 72 16.45 -4.85 8.82
CA LYS A 72 15.45 -3.78 9.02
C LYS A 72 15.86 -2.49 8.31
N LEU A 73 17.13 -2.13 8.40
CA LEU A 73 17.66 -0.93 7.74
C LEU A 73 17.55 -1.03 6.22
N SER A 74 17.86 -2.20 5.62
CA SER A 74 17.74 -2.41 4.18
C SER A 74 16.28 -2.25 3.69
N TYR A 75 15.32 -2.85 4.41
CA TYR A 75 13.90 -2.68 4.08
C TYR A 75 13.42 -1.24 4.29
N PHE A 76 13.89 -0.56 5.35
CA PHE A 76 13.58 0.84 5.60
C PHE A 76 14.10 1.74 4.49
N ILE A 77 15.34 1.56 4.05
CA ILE A 77 15.94 2.33 2.95
C ILE A 77 15.18 2.08 1.65
N LEU A 78 14.87 0.81 1.34
CA LEU A 78 14.11 0.48 0.12
C LEU A 78 12.72 1.13 0.11
N LEU A 79 11.96 1.02 1.20
CA LEU A 79 10.65 1.67 1.32
C LEU A 79 10.77 3.19 1.24
N THR A 80 11.79 3.78 1.86
CA THR A 80 12.03 5.23 1.78
C THR A 80 12.30 5.67 0.35
N ILE A 81 13.16 4.95 -0.39
CA ILE A 81 13.43 5.25 -1.81
C ILE A 81 12.15 5.17 -2.63
N LEU A 82 11.33 4.12 -2.43
CA LEU A 82 10.08 3.96 -3.18
C LEU A 82 9.08 5.07 -2.87
N ILE A 83 8.89 5.43 -1.58
CA ILE A 83 7.99 6.52 -1.18
C ILE A 83 8.46 7.86 -1.75
N LEU A 84 9.77 8.14 -1.70
CA LEU A 84 10.34 9.34 -2.31
C LEU A 84 10.16 9.33 -3.83
N SER A 85 10.28 8.16 -4.48
CA SER A 85 10.07 8.02 -5.92
C SER A 85 8.62 8.29 -6.33
N PHE A 86 7.64 7.95 -5.51
CA PHE A 86 6.25 8.33 -5.76
C PHE A 86 6.01 9.84 -5.69
N ARG A 87 6.84 10.56 -4.94
CA ARG A 87 6.68 11.99 -4.69
C ARG A 87 7.53 12.88 -5.57
N PHE A 88 8.77 12.49 -5.88
CA PHE A 88 9.70 13.30 -6.66
C PHE A 88 9.69 12.89 -8.12
N GLN A 89 9.37 13.84 -9.03
CA GLN A 89 9.24 13.59 -10.46
C GLN A 89 10.50 13.00 -11.09
N LEU A 90 11.68 13.48 -10.70
CA LEU A 90 12.94 12.94 -11.22
C LEU A 90 13.13 11.45 -10.87
N LEU A 91 12.82 11.06 -9.63
CA LEU A 91 12.93 9.66 -9.20
C LEU A 91 11.87 8.78 -9.88
N ASP A 92 10.65 9.28 -10.03
CA ASP A 92 9.59 8.59 -10.76
C ASP A 92 9.99 8.32 -12.21
N LEU A 93 10.51 9.33 -12.92
CA LEU A 93 10.98 9.19 -14.29
C LEU A 93 12.16 8.23 -14.43
N LEU A 94 13.08 8.18 -13.45
CA LEU A 94 14.18 7.20 -13.46
C LEU A 94 13.68 5.76 -13.49
N TRP A 95 12.64 5.42 -12.72
CA TRP A 95 12.01 4.10 -12.74
C TRP A 95 11.33 3.77 -14.07
N GLN A 96 10.97 4.79 -14.83
CA GLN A 96 10.25 4.68 -16.10
C GLN A 96 11.16 4.88 -17.32
N GLY A 97 12.49 4.82 -17.12
CA GLY A 97 13.48 5.01 -18.18
C GLY A 97 13.49 6.42 -18.77
N MET A 98 13.19 7.44 -17.96
CA MET A 98 13.08 8.85 -18.33
C MET A 98 11.96 9.17 -19.35
N HIS A 99 10.95 8.31 -19.45
CA HIS A 99 9.75 8.53 -20.27
C HIS A 99 8.51 8.59 -19.40
N ALA A 100 7.78 9.70 -19.44
CA ALA A 100 6.52 9.84 -18.73
C ALA A 100 5.44 8.96 -19.39
N PRO A 101 4.79 8.03 -18.66
CA PRO A 101 3.74 7.20 -19.22
C PRO A 101 2.47 8.02 -19.46
N ASN A 102 1.74 7.68 -20.53
CA ASN A 102 0.46 8.32 -20.84
C ASN A 102 -0.66 7.95 -19.87
N MET A 103 -0.58 6.78 -19.23
CA MET A 103 -1.58 6.24 -18.30
C MET A 103 -0.92 5.25 -17.36
N PHE A 104 -1.60 4.87 -16.28
CA PHE A 104 -1.08 3.95 -15.27
C PHE A 104 0.28 4.42 -14.73
N LEU A 105 0.27 5.59 -14.12
CA LEU A 105 1.45 6.20 -13.51
C LEU A 105 2.01 5.28 -12.41
N HIS A 106 3.30 5.49 -12.09
CA HIS A 106 3.99 4.73 -11.03
C HIS A 106 3.95 3.20 -11.22
N ARG A 107 4.19 2.71 -12.45
CA ARG A 107 4.12 1.25 -12.77
C ARG A 107 5.01 0.37 -11.90
N TYR A 108 6.05 0.92 -11.29
CA TYR A 108 6.94 0.22 -10.36
C TYR A 108 6.35 0.06 -8.94
N SER A 109 5.15 0.58 -8.67
CA SER A 109 4.50 0.51 -7.34
C SER A 109 4.31 -0.92 -6.81
N TRP A 110 4.26 -1.93 -7.70
CA TRP A 110 4.22 -3.33 -7.29
C TRP A 110 5.43 -3.76 -6.46
N ILE A 111 6.61 -3.08 -6.60
CA ILE A 111 7.80 -3.36 -5.79
C ILE A 111 7.53 -2.99 -4.34
N PHE A 112 6.81 -1.89 -4.09
CA PHE A 112 6.37 -1.52 -2.75
C PHE A 112 5.46 -2.60 -2.15
N SER A 113 4.45 -3.03 -2.90
CA SER A 113 3.51 -4.07 -2.46
C SER A 113 4.23 -5.39 -2.16
N LEU A 114 5.15 -5.82 -3.04
CA LEU A 114 5.96 -7.01 -2.82
C LEU A 114 6.82 -6.88 -1.55
N THR A 115 7.44 -5.72 -1.34
CA THR A 115 8.28 -5.46 -0.15
C THR A 115 7.45 -5.60 1.13
N ILE A 116 6.25 -5.02 1.18
CA ILE A 116 5.33 -5.15 2.32
C ILE A 116 4.94 -6.62 2.57
N ILE A 117 4.64 -7.38 1.51
CA ILE A 117 4.28 -8.80 1.62
C ILE A 117 5.46 -9.63 2.16
N LEU A 118 6.69 -9.38 1.69
CA LEU A 118 7.89 -10.06 2.19
C LEU A 118 8.14 -9.76 3.67
N MET A 119 8.01 -8.50 4.09
CA MET A 119 8.10 -8.11 5.50
C MET A 119 7.03 -8.80 6.35
N ALA A 120 5.80 -8.85 5.86
CA ALA A 120 4.69 -9.52 6.54
C ALA A 120 4.95 -11.03 6.69
N GLY A 121 5.47 -11.70 5.67
CA GLY A 121 5.86 -13.10 5.70
C GLY A 121 6.94 -13.39 6.76
N GLU A 122 7.96 -12.53 6.85
CA GLU A 122 9.00 -12.63 7.88
C GLU A 122 8.43 -12.51 9.30
N VAL A 123 7.46 -11.63 9.51
CA VAL A 123 6.79 -11.45 10.80
C VAL A 123 5.86 -12.62 11.12
N LEU A 124 5.11 -13.10 10.13
CA LEU A 124 4.19 -14.23 10.29
C LEU A 124 4.94 -15.49 10.73
N ASN A 125 6.13 -15.75 10.15
CA ASN A 125 7.00 -16.86 10.56
C ASN A 125 7.53 -16.74 12.00
N ARG A 126 7.47 -15.55 12.60
CA ARG A 126 7.97 -15.24 13.96
C ARG A 126 6.90 -14.69 14.87
N ILE A 127 5.63 -14.86 14.52
CA ILE A 127 4.51 -14.22 15.24
C ILE A 127 4.43 -14.64 16.71
N GLU A 128 4.86 -15.86 17.04
CA GLU A 128 4.90 -16.39 18.40
C GLU A 128 6.00 -15.74 19.29
N GLU A 129 7.02 -15.12 18.67
CA GLU A 129 8.09 -14.41 19.39
C GLU A 129 7.72 -12.97 19.75
N ILE A 130 6.61 -12.48 19.20
CA ILE A 130 6.19 -11.09 19.35
C ILE A 130 5.43 -10.91 20.65
N THR A 131 5.84 -9.94 21.46
CA THR A 131 5.08 -9.56 22.63
C THR A 131 3.88 -8.71 22.23
N TRP A 132 2.74 -8.89 22.90
CA TRP A 132 1.52 -8.15 22.64
C TRP A 132 1.72 -6.62 22.71
N ILE A 133 2.59 -6.14 23.62
CA ILE A 133 2.91 -4.70 23.75
C ILE A 133 3.55 -4.15 22.48
N ARG A 134 4.55 -4.86 21.90
CA ARG A 134 5.21 -4.42 20.66
C ARG A 134 4.28 -4.47 19.46
N PHE A 135 3.48 -5.53 19.38
CA PHE A 135 2.47 -5.66 18.35
C PHE A 135 1.47 -4.49 18.41
N SER A 136 0.95 -4.19 19.61
CA SER A 136 0.00 -3.09 19.79
C SER A 136 0.62 -1.72 19.53
N LEU A 137 1.89 -1.49 19.96
CA LEU A 137 2.58 -0.23 19.68
C LEU A 137 2.81 -0.02 18.18
N ALA A 138 3.23 -1.06 17.46
CA ALA A 138 3.42 -1.00 16.01
C ALA A 138 2.11 -0.65 15.31
N ASN A 139 1.04 -1.32 15.67
CA ASN A 139 -0.27 -1.11 15.05
C ASN A 139 -0.94 0.20 15.46
N PHE A 140 -0.62 0.73 16.63
CA PHE A 140 -1.03 2.08 17.02
C PHE A 140 -0.46 3.13 16.05
N LEU A 141 0.81 3.00 15.63
CA LEU A 141 1.40 3.89 14.62
C LEU A 141 0.69 3.77 13.27
N LEU A 142 0.29 2.56 12.88
CA LEU A 142 -0.51 2.35 11.66
C LEU A 142 -1.86 3.05 11.75
N ILE A 143 -2.57 2.88 12.86
CA ILE A 143 -3.87 3.53 13.12
C ILE A 143 -3.75 5.05 13.11
N LEU A 144 -2.65 5.60 13.65
CA LEU A 144 -2.40 7.04 13.60
C LEU A 144 -2.26 7.54 12.15
N GLY A 145 -1.57 6.79 11.27
CA GLY A 145 -1.45 7.13 9.86
C GLY A 145 -2.81 7.13 9.13
N PHE A 146 -3.61 6.10 9.33
CA PHE A 146 -4.98 6.05 8.79
C PHE A 146 -5.87 7.15 9.38
N GLY A 147 -5.81 7.38 10.69
CA GLY A 147 -6.55 8.45 11.37
C GLY A 147 -6.17 9.85 10.86
N ALA A 148 -4.87 10.10 10.64
CA ALA A 148 -4.41 11.33 10.01
C ALA A 148 -5.01 11.49 8.60
N THR A 149 -5.07 10.42 7.81
CA THR A 149 -5.68 10.50 6.46
C THR A 149 -7.17 10.85 6.53
N VAL A 150 -7.91 10.33 7.51
CA VAL A 150 -9.32 10.72 7.73
C VAL A 150 -9.44 12.20 8.08
N LEU A 151 -8.56 12.73 8.95
CA LEU A 151 -8.57 14.15 9.32
C LEU A 151 -8.27 15.06 8.12
N TYR A 152 -7.44 14.61 7.19
CA TYR A 152 -7.09 15.34 5.97
C TYR A 152 -7.80 14.82 4.71
N SER A 153 -8.95 14.18 4.87
CA SER A 153 -9.74 13.59 3.77
C SER A 153 -10.13 14.57 2.66
N SER A 154 -10.16 15.87 2.96
CA SER A 154 -10.41 16.92 1.95
C SER A 154 -9.44 16.88 0.76
N HIS A 155 -8.23 16.36 0.93
CA HIS A 155 -7.25 16.14 -0.15
C HIS A 155 -7.57 14.92 -1.00
N TYR A 156 -8.34 13.96 -0.49
CA TYR A 156 -8.62 12.67 -1.10
C TYR A 156 -10.11 12.53 -1.43
N LYS A 157 -10.55 13.26 -2.45
CA LYS A 157 -11.97 13.30 -2.87
C LYS A 157 -12.56 11.95 -3.30
N PHE A 158 -11.69 10.97 -3.54
CA PHE A 158 -12.07 9.60 -3.89
C PHE A 158 -12.33 8.70 -2.67
N LEU A 159 -12.05 9.19 -1.46
CA LEU A 159 -12.35 8.49 -0.20
C LEU A 159 -13.62 9.08 0.42
N ASP A 160 -14.51 8.19 0.80
CA ASP A 160 -15.75 8.52 1.49
C ASP A 160 -15.85 7.85 2.88
N ALA A 161 -16.94 8.11 3.59
CA ALA A 161 -17.15 7.55 4.92
C ALA A 161 -17.21 6.01 4.92
N VAL A 162 -17.67 5.39 3.83
CA VAL A 162 -17.76 3.93 3.71
C VAL A 162 -16.36 3.32 3.65
N ASN A 163 -15.45 3.91 2.85
CA ASN A 163 -14.06 3.45 2.77
C ASN A 163 -13.39 3.49 4.17
N PHE A 164 -13.64 4.54 4.95
CA PHE A 164 -13.09 4.68 6.29
C PHE A 164 -13.65 3.62 7.25
N ILE A 165 -14.97 3.48 7.33
CA ILE A 165 -15.63 2.53 8.23
C ILE A 165 -15.17 1.12 7.92
N VAL A 166 -15.28 0.66 6.69
CA VAL A 166 -14.93 -0.70 6.27
C VAL A 166 -13.46 -1.00 6.55
N THR A 167 -12.56 -0.05 6.26
CA THR A 167 -11.12 -0.22 6.53
C THR A 167 -10.83 -0.40 8.01
N PHE A 168 -11.43 0.43 8.88
CA PHE A 168 -11.22 0.29 10.32
C PHE A 168 -11.85 -0.97 10.90
N GLU A 169 -12.99 -1.43 10.40
CA GLU A 169 -13.60 -2.71 10.80
C GLU A 169 -12.66 -3.89 10.51
N PHE A 170 -12.10 -3.96 9.30
CA PHE A 170 -11.14 -5.01 8.95
C PHE A 170 -9.83 -4.89 9.73
N LEU A 171 -9.29 -3.67 9.94
CA LEU A 171 -8.10 -3.46 10.77
C LEU A 171 -8.30 -3.97 12.18
N ILE A 172 -9.44 -3.67 12.79
CA ILE A 172 -9.79 -4.14 14.14
C ILE A 172 -9.93 -5.66 14.13
N ALA A 173 -10.60 -6.24 13.14
CA ALA A 173 -10.78 -7.69 13.05
C ALA A 173 -9.42 -8.41 12.96
N PHE A 174 -8.53 -8.00 12.04
CA PHE A 174 -7.19 -8.57 11.92
C PHE A 174 -6.35 -8.36 13.18
N TYR A 175 -6.40 -7.16 13.76
CA TYR A 175 -5.70 -6.86 15.00
C TYR A 175 -6.13 -7.80 16.14
N LEU A 176 -7.43 -8.00 16.34
CA LEU A 176 -7.97 -8.86 17.39
C LEU A 176 -7.62 -10.33 17.17
N VAL A 177 -7.66 -10.82 15.94
CA VAL A 177 -7.26 -12.20 15.60
C VAL A 177 -5.78 -12.42 15.89
N CYS A 178 -4.92 -11.50 15.45
CA CYS A 178 -3.48 -11.57 15.73
C CYS A 178 -3.17 -11.47 17.22
N LEU A 179 -3.81 -10.53 17.92
CA LEU A 179 -3.63 -10.35 19.36
C LEU A 179 -4.09 -11.60 20.12
N GLY A 180 -5.23 -12.18 19.75
CA GLY A 180 -5.74 -13.42 20.34
C GLY A 180 -4.78 -14.59 20.17
N PHE A 181 -4.11 -14.67 19.01
CA PHE A 181 -3.07 -15.68 18.75
C PHE A 181 -1.80 -15.42 19.57
N ILE A 182 -1.29 -14.20 19.61
CA ILE A 182 -0.11 -13.79 20.41
C ILE A 182 -0.35 -14.05 21.91
N LEU A 183 -1.57 -13.83 22.39
CA LEU A 183 -1.98 -14.12 23.78
C LEU A 183 -2.30 -15.61 24.03
N LYS A 184 -2.08 -16.49 23.03
CA LYS A 184 -2.34 -17.94 23.08
C LYS A 184 -3.81 -18.30 23.42
N LYS A 185 -4.76 -17.43 23.10
CA LYS A 185 -6.20 -17.65 23.26
C LYS A 185 -6.84 -18.30 22.03
N ILE A 186 -6.21 -18.19 20.86
CA ILE A 186 -6.67 -18.75 19.60
C ILE A 186 -5.70 -19.84 19.16
N PRO A 187 -6.16 -21.08 18.86
CA PRO A 187 -5.29 -22.12 18.36
C PRO A 187 -4.80 -21.83 16.94
N PRO A 188 -3.62 -22.31 16.53
CA PRO A 188 -3.03 -22.00 15.21
C PRO A 188 -3.97 -22.26 14.04
N ARG A 189 -4.68 -23.41 14.06
CA ARG A 189 -5.63 -23.76 13.00
C ARG A 189 -6.73 -22.71 12.82
N LEU A 190 -7.32 -22.25 13.91
CA LEU A 190 -8.36 -21.22 13.87
C LEU A 190 -7.79 -19.87 13.44
N PHE A 191 -6.58 -19.53 13.90
CA PHE A 191 -5.88 -18.31 13.49
C PHE A 191 -5.74 -18.24 11.96
N TYR A 192 -5.10 -19.25 11.33
CA TYR A 192 -4.90 -19.25 9.88
C TYR A 192 -6.19 -19.28 9.08
N LEU A 193 -7.20 -20.02 9.53
CA LEU A 193 -8.54 -20.02 8.91
C LEU A 193 -9.21 -18.65 8.98
N SER A 194 -9.12 -17.97 10.13
CA SER A 194 -9.69 -16.64 10.30
C SER A 194 -9.00 -15.62 9.41
N ILE A 195 -7.65 -15.63 9.36
CA ILE A 195 -6.88 -14.74 8.48
C ILE A 195 -7.26 -14.99 7.02
N LEU A 196 -7.31 -16.24 6.58
CA LEU A 196 -7.69 -16.58 5.20
C LEU A 196 -9.10 -16.08 4.88
N PHE A 197 -10.07 -16.31 5.75
CA PHE A 197 -11.45 -15.87 5.57
C PHE A 197 -11.56 -14.35 5.45
N PHE A 198 -10.99 -13.62 6.42
CA PHE A 198 -11.05 -12.16 6.40
C PHE A 198 -10.28 -11.56 5.22
N SER A 199 -9.13 -12.15 4.82
CA SER A 199 -8.37 -11.67 3.67
C SER A 199 -9.11 -11.87 2.35
N ILE A 200 -9.76 -13.03 2.15
CA ILE A 200 -10.59 -13.27 0.95
C ILE A 200 -11.74 -12.25 0.91
N PHE A 201 -12.40 -12.04 2.04
CA PHE A 201 -13.53 -11.12 2.10
C PHE A 201 -13.09 -9.66 1.86
N GLU A 202 -12.01 -9.21 2.51
CA GLU A 202 -11.41 -7.90 2.31
C GLU A 202 -11.05 -7.65 0.83
N LEU A 203 -10.31 -8.60 0.23
CA LEU A 203 -9.89 -8.48 -1.18
C LEU A 203 -11.07 -8.49 -2.13
N SER A 204 -12.12 -9.27 -1.84
CA SER A 204 -13.34 -9.28 -2.65
C SER A 204 -14.06 -7.93 -2.61
N VAL A 205 -14.20 -7.35 -1.42
CA VAL A 205 -14.80 -6.02 -1.24
C VAL A 205 -13.97 -4.96 -1.96
N ASN A 206 -12.63 -4.96 -1.76
CA ASN A 206 -11.76 -4.00 -2.42
C ASN A 206 -11.83 -4.15 -3.95
N SER A 207 -11.80 -5.37 -4.48
CA SER A 207 -11.89 -5.63 -5.92
C SER A 207 -13.21 -5.13 -6.52
N TYR A 208 -14.32 -5.30 -5.80
CA TYR A 208 -15.61 -4.78 -6.23
C TYR A 208 -15.56 -3.25 -6.43
N TYR A 209 -15.09 -2.50 -5.45
CA TYR A 209 -14.97 -1.04 -5.55
C TYR A 209 -13.98 -0.60 -6.64
N GLN A 210 -12.87 -1.30 -6.82
CA GLN A 210 -11.90 -1.00 -7.88
C GLN A 210 -12.52 -1.21 -9.27
N MET A 211 -13.25 -2.31 -9.47
CA MET A 211 -13.94 -2.58 -10.74
C MET A 211 -15.04 -1.56 -11.02
N GLU A 212 -15.82 -1.18 -10.02
CA GLU A 212 -16.85 -0.15 -10.14
C GLU A 212 -16.22 1.21 -10.51
N GLY A 213 -15.11 1.58 -9.87
CA GLY A 213 -14.36 2.80 -10.17
C GLY A 213 -13.88 2.82 -11.63
N ILE A 214 -13.25 1.72 -12.09
CA ILE A 214 -12.79 1.58 -13.48
C ILE A 214 -13.97 1.66 -14.46
N ALA A 215 -15.08 0.97 -14.17
CA ALA A 215 -16.27 0.97 -15.02
C ALA A 215 -16.88 2.37 -15.15
N ASN A 216 -16.90 3.14 -14.06
CA ASN A 216 -17.41 4.52 -14.06
C ASN A 216 -16.44 5.49 -14.78
N GLU A 217 -15.13 5.26 -14.74
CA GLU A 217 -14.15 6.07 -15.44
C GLU A 217 -14.13 5.82 -16.95
N TRP A 218 -14.31 4.56 -17.36
CA TRP A 218 -14.32 4.10 -18.74
C TRP A 218 -15.75 3.77 -19.17
N VAL A 219 -16.55 4.81 -19.41
CA VAL A 219 -17.88 4.63 -20.03
C VAL A 219 -17.65 4.14 -21.46
N PHE A 220 -17.79 2.84 -21.69
CA PHE A 220 -17.87 2.31 -23.02
C PHE A 220 -19.17 2.86 -23.64
N ALA A 221 -19.02 3.74 -24.63
CA ALA A 221 -20.16 4.18 -25.40
C ALA A 221 -20.88 2.91 -25.91
N SER A 222 -22.09 2.70 -25.42
CA SER A 222 -22.94 1.63 -25.93
C SER A 222 -23.10 1.84 -27.44
N ARG A 223 -22.52 0.94 -28.23
CA ARG A 223 -22.73 0.89 -29.67
C ARG A 223 -24.15 0.41 -29.98
#